data_930ea0a296dc642b5c25960764f8925e
#
_entry.id   930ea0a296dc642b5c25960764f8925e
#
_cell.length_a   1.000
_cell.length_b   1.000
_cell.length_c   1.000
_cell.angle_alpha   90.00
_cell.angle_beta   90.00
_cell.angle_gamma   90.00
#
_symmetry.space_group_name_H-M   'P 1'
#
loop_
_entity.id
_entity.type
_entity.pdbx_description
1 polymer ?
#
loop_
_entity_poly.entity_id
_entity_poly.type
_entity_poly.pdbx_seq_one_letter_code
_entity_poly.pdbx_strand_id
1 'polypeptide(L)'
;MASLAILTTVRTSWVPSRSTGSIGDQFREGLAYVRTRPEMRLAFRLAFTVAGLGAVFAFSLAAGVADDLFGRGGGGLGVLSTSLGVGSLLASAFISGRGGRMPRAVLERQAILLYGTGLLIVASSSWLGLGMLGYLLTGAAHMLHGTTLSTALQMRVDEEFRGRVMSVFLVAILSGIPIGGLAFGILGDLVGLRWVVLSAGLVLCLDGLVTGRRGVLTLLDEEGETDG
;
A
#
# COMPACT_ATOMS: atom_id res chain seq x y z
N MET A 1 -9.38 -17.30 22.15
CA MET A 1 -10.48 -18.26 22.45
C MET A 1 -11.85 -17.70 22.02
N ALA A 2 -12.21 -16.42 22.24
CA ALA A 2 -13.48 -15.84 21.81
C ALA A 2 -13.69 -15.86 20.27
N SER A 3 -12.66 -15.62 19.48
CA SER A 3 -12.71 -15.65 18.01
C SER A 3 -13.06 -17.03 17.41
N LEU A 4 -12.61 -18.12 18.06
CA LEU A 4 -12.93 -19.49 17.64
C LEU A 4 -14.40 -19.84 17.92
N ALA A 5 -14.96 -19.33 19.02
CA ALA A 5 -16.37 -19.54 19.35
C ALA A 5 -17.31 -18.82 18.38
N ILE A 6 -16.91 -17.65 17.86
CA ILE A 6 -17.69 -16.91 16.85
C ILE A 6 -17.65 -17.62 15.51
N LEU A 7 -16.52 -18.21 15.10
CA LEU A 7 -16.38 -18.94 13.84
C LEU A 7 -17.28 -20.19 13.76
N THR A 8 -17.59 -20.82 14.88
CA THR A 8 -18.47 -22.00 14.91
C THR A 8 -19.96 -21.66 14.77
N THR A 9 -20.34 -20.40 14.96
CA THR A 9 -21.73 -19.93 14.83
C THR A 9 -22.05 -19.39 13.42
N VAL A 10 -21.03 -19.11 12.59
CA VAL A 10 -21.23 -18.62 11.23
C VAL A 10 -21.50 -19.80 10.29
N ARG A 11 -22.77 -20.10 10.04
CA ARG A 11 -23.20 -21.02 8.98
C ARG A 11 -23.12 -20.26 7.63
N THR A 12 -21.98 -20.31 6.97
CA THR A 12 -21.86 -19.87 5.58
C THR A 12 -22.23 -21.02 4.67
N SER A 13 -23.27 -20.85 3.87
CA SER A 13 -23.54 -21.70 2.71
C SER A 13 -22.56 -21.32 1.58
N TRP A 14 -21.26 -21.47 1.85
CA TRP A 14 -20.26 -21.24 0.84
C TRP A 14 -20.25 -22.42 -0.13
N VAL A 15 -20.71 -22.20 -1.34
CA VAL A 15 -20.57 -23.15 -2.46
C VAL A 15 -19.19 -22.85 -3.07
N PRO A 16 -18.22 -23.78 -2.97
CA PRO A 16 -16.94 -23.57 -3.62
C PRO A 16 -17.18 -23.49 -5.13
N SER A 17 -16.94 -22.37 -5.74
CA SER A 17 -16.77 -22.28 -7.19
C SER A 17 -15.59 -23.19 -7.54
N ARG A 18 -15.87 -24.32 -8.20
CA ARG A 18 -14.83 -25.23 -8.70
C ARG A 18 -14.04 -24.52 -9.78
N SER A 19 -12.97 -23.87 -9.41
CA SER A 19 -11.98 -23.41 -10.38
C SER A 19 -11.29 -24.64 -10.96
N THR A 20 -11.66 -24.99 -12.18
CA THR A 20 -11.00 -26.05 -12.96
C THR A 20 -9.74 -25.46 -13.58
N GLY A 21 -8.57 -25.76 -13.04
CA GLY A 21 -7.27 -25.32 -13.56
C GLY A 21 -6.18 -25.36 -12.50
N SER A 22 -4.91 -25.39 -12.95
CA SER A 22 -3.77 -25.33 -12.04
C SER A 22 -3.67 -23.93 -11.41
N ILE A 23 -3.00 -23.79 -10.26
CA ILE A 23 -2.75 -22.49 -9.59
C ILE A 23 -2.06 -21.53 -10.58
N GLY A 24 -1.16 -22.06 -11.43
CA GLY A 24 -0.47 -21.28 -12.46
C GLY A 24 -1.41 -20.75 -13.54
N ASP A 25 -2.41 -21.53 -13.94
CA ASP A 25 -3.40 -21.10 -14.94
C ASP A 25 -4.29 -20.01 -14.37
N GLN A 26 -4.77 -20.16 -13.14
CA GLN A 26 -5.56 -19.14 -12.44
C GLN A 26 -4.80 -17.82 -12.27
N PHE A 27 -3.50 -17.88 -11.98
CA PHE A 27 -2.64 -16.70 -11.89
C PHE A 27 -2.48 -16.02 -13.25
N ARG A 28 -2.27 -16.80 -14.34
CA ARG A 28 -2.18 -16.28 -15.70
C ARG A 28 -3.48 -15.61 -16.16
N GLU A 29 -4.63 -16.20 -15.85
CA GLU A 29 -5.94 -15.64 -16.16
C GLU A 29 -6.16 -14.32 -15.40
N GLY A 30 -5.84 -14.26 -14.10
CA GLY A 30 -5.89 -13.02 -13.33
C GLY A 30 -4.98 -11.94 -13.90
N LEU A 31 -3.77 -12.30 -14.31
CA LEU A 31 -2.83 -11.37 -14.93
C LEU A 31 -3.29 -10.89 -16.32
N ALA A 32 -3.89 -11.79 -17.12
CA ALA A 32 -4.49 -11.43 -18.40
C ALA A 32 -5.65 -10.45 -18.22
N TYR A 33 -6.52 -10.70 -17.25
CA TYR A 33 -7.63 -9.81 -16.90
C TYR A 33 -7.13 -8.41 -16.52
N VAL A 34 -6.09 -8.31 -15.70
CA VAL A 34 -5.48 -7.03 -15.31
C VAL A 34 -4.90 -6.29 -16.52
N ARG A 35 -4.25 -7.02 -17.45
CA ARG A 35 -3.60 -6.41 -18.63
C ARG A 35 -4.57 -5.79 -19.62
N THR A 36 -5.79 -6.28 -19.70
CA THR A 36 -6.80 -5.77 -20.63
C THR A 36 -7.50 -4.52 -20.15
N ARG A 37 -7.44 -4.20 -18.84
CA ARG A 37 -8.21 -3.11 -18.22
C ARG A 37 -7.29 -2.01 -17.68
N PRO A 38 -7.38 -0.77 -18.19
CA PRO A 38 -6.47 0.33 -17.81
C PRO A 38 -6.57 0.70 -16.32
N GLU A 39 -7.76 0.66 -15.73
CA GLU A 39 -8.00 0.92 -14.31
C GLU A 39 -7.31 -0.11 -13.41
N MET A 40 -7.32 -1.39 -13.82
CA MET A 40 -6.63 -2.46 -13.10
C MET A 40 -5.11 -2.28 -13.20
N ARG A 41 -4.58 -1.98 -14.39
CA ARG A 41 -3.15 -1.70 -14.57
C ARG A 41 -2.69 -0.52 -13.71
N LEU A 42 -3.52 0.52 -13.63
CA LEU A 42 -3.24 1.66 -12.77
C LEU A 42 -3.15 1.24 -11.29
N ALA A 43 -4.17 0.54 -10.78
CA ALA A 43 -4.20 0.09 -9.40
C ALA A 43 -2.99 -0.80 -9.04
N PHE A 44 -2.63 -1.73 -9.93
CA PHE A 44 -1.45 -2.58 -9.76
C PHE A 44 -0.13 -1.80 -9.80
N ARG A 45 -0.01 -0.84 -10.71
CA ARG A 45 1.15 0.06 -10.77
C ARG A 45 1.32 0.83 -9.46
N LEU A 46 0.24 1.44 -8.97
CA LEU A 46 0.25 2.21 -7.73
C LEU A 46 0.60 1.32 -6.53
N ALA A 47 -0.04 0.15 -6.43
CA ALA A 47 0.24 -0.81 -5.37
C ALA A 47 1.72 -1.22 -5.35
N PHE A 48 2.28 -1.58 -6.49
CA PHE A 48 3.68 -1.99 -6.59
C PHE A 48 4.64 -0.82 -6.30
N THR A 49 4.34 0.39 -6.81
CA THR A 49 5.14 1.58 -6.57
C THR A 49 5.18 1.93 -5.09
N VAL A 50 4.03 1.96 -4.41
CA VAL A 50 3.96 2.27 -2.98
C VAL A 50 4.57 1.14 -2.13
N ALA A 51 4.37 -0.14 -2.51
CA ALA A 51 4.99 -1.25 -1.81
C ALA A 51 6.53 -1.19 -1.91
N GLY A 52 7.06 -1.00 -3.11
CA GLY A 52 8.49 -0.99 -3.38
C GLY A 52 9.23 0.28 -2.93
N LEU A 53 8.60 1.47 -3.04
CA LEU A 53 9.23 2.74 -2.69
C LEU A 53 8.82 3.28 -1.31
N GLY A 54 7.65 2.89 -0.81
CA GLY A 54 7.11 3.40 0.45
C GLY A 54 7.20 2.37 1.57
N ALA A 55 6.44 1.28 1.45
CA ALA A 55 6.28 0.29 2.50
C ALA A 55 7.60 -0.40 2.89
N VAL A 56 8.56 -0.45 1.98
CA VAL A 56 9.88 -1.02 2.24
C VAL A 56 10.58 -0.38 3.44
N PHE A 57 10.51 0.95 3.60
CA PHE A 57 11.14 1.66 4.70
C PHE A 57 10.36 1.55 6.01
N ALA A 58 9.07 1.27 5.92
CA ALA A 58 8.22 1.05 7.09
C ALA A 58 8.31 -0.38 7.64
N PHE A 59 8.61 -1.36 6.80
CA PHE A 59 8.57 -2.79 7.16
C PHE A 59 9.91 -3.51 6.97
N SER A 60 10.53 -3.44 5.80
CA SER A 60 11.76 -4.19 5.51
C SER A 60 13.02 -3.50 6.06
N LEU A 61 13.14 -2.20 5.86
CA LEU A 61 14.31 -1.40 6.26
C LEU A 61 14.08 -0.54 7.51
N ALA A 62 12.97 -0.76 8.22
CA ALA A 62 12.63 0.04 9.41
C ALA A 62 13.70 -0.01 10.51
N ALA A 63 14.35 -1.15 10.71
CA ALA A 63 15.44 -1.31 11.66
C ALA A 63 16.66 -0.46 11.27
N GLY A 64 17.05 -0.50 9.99
CA GLY A 64 18.13 0.35 9.45
C GLY A 64 17.79 1.83 9.57
N VAL A 65 16.53 2.23 9.28
CA VAL A 65 16.09 3.62 9.47
C VAL A 65 16.23 4.05 10.94
N ALA A 66 15.83 3.19 11.89
CA ALA A 66 15.93 3.50 13.32
C ALA A 66 17.39 3.65 13.80
N ASP A 67 18.29 2.85 13.25
CA ASP A 67 19.70 2.86 13.64
C ASP A 67 20.51 3.92 12.88
N ASP A 68 20.50 3.88 11.54
CA ASP A 68 21.35 4.74 10.71
C ASP A 68 20.92 6.21 10.73
N LEU A 69 19.61 6.49 10.78
CA LEU A 69 19.11 7.87 10.74
C LEU A 69 18.98 8.51 12.13
N PHE A 70 18.68 7.71 13.15
CA PHE A 70 18.36 8.22 14.49
C PHE A 70 19.29 7.71 15.59
N GLY A 71 20.16 6.70 15.33
CA GLY A 71 21.08 6.14 16.31
C GLY A 71 20.39 5.49 17.51
N ARG A 72 19.21 4.88 17.31
CA ARG A 72 18.35 4.39 18.41
C ARG A 72 18.11 2.89 18.44
N GLY A 73 18.62 2.14 17.46
CA GLY A 73 18.52 0.68 17.40
C GLY A 73 17.10 0.16 17.64
N GLY A 74 16.98 -0.93 18.40
CA GLY A 74 15.68 -1.58 18.65
C GLY A 74 14.65 -0.71 19.39
N GLY A 75 15.09 0.17 20.30
CA GLY A 75 14.19 1.10 20.98
C GLY A 75 13.58 2.14 20.02
N GLY A 76 14.39 2.65 19.11
CA GLY A 76 13.94 3.54 18.05
C GLY A 76 12.94 2.85 17.12
N LEU A 77 13.22 1.62 16.70
CA LEU A 77 12.32 0.81 15.89
C LEU A 77 10.95 0.65 16.56
N GLY A 78 10.90 0.34 17.85
CA GLY A 78 9.65 0.20 18.60
C GLY A 78 8.82 1.48 18.59
N VAL A 79 9.47 2.64 18.82
CA VAL A 79 8.80 3.95 18.83
C VAL A 79 8.30 4.33 17.43
N LEU A 80 9.11 4.15 16.38
CA LEU A 80 8.71 4.41 15.00
C LEU A 80 7.54 3.52 14.57
N SER A 81 7.60 2.21 14.87
CA SER A 81 6.53 1.26 14.57
C SER A 81 5.23 1.60 15.29
N THR A 82 5.31 2.05 16.56
CA THR A 82 4.15 2.55 17.30
C THR A 82 3.54 3.78 16.63
N SER A 83 4.37 4.73 16.21
CA SER A 83 3.90 5.93 15.49
C SER A 83 3.20 5.58 14.18
N LEU A 84 3.75 4.61 13.42
CA LEU A 84 3.11 4.06 12.21
C LEU A 84 1.75 3.45 12.53
N GLY A 85 1.65 2.64 13.59
CA GLY A 85 0.39 2.04 14.03
C GLY A 85 -0.66 3.09 14.42
N VAL A 86 -0.26 4.12 15.17
CA VAL A 86 -1.15 5.25 15.52
C VAL A 86 -1.64 5.97 14.25
N GLY A 87 -0.76 6.26 13.31
CA GLY A 87 -1.13 6.85 12.02
C GLY A 87 -2.17 6.00 11.25
N SER A 88 -1.97 4.69 11.22
CA SER A 88 -2.91 3.75 10.58
C SER A 88 -4.28 3.73 11.25
N LEU A 89 -4.34 3.82 12.58
CA LEU A 89 -5.59 3.91 13.35
C LEU A 89 -6.33 5.21 13.07
N LEU A 90 -5.62 6.34 13.04
CA LEU A 90 -6.20 7.65 12.71
C LEU A 90 -6.78 7.67 11.30
N ALA A 91 -6.07 7.12 10.32
CA ALA A 91 -6.56 7.00 8.96
C ALA A 91 -7.78 6.08 8.85
N SER A 92 -7.79 4.96 9.58
CA SER A 92 -8.95 4.06 9.64
C SER A 92 -10.19 4.77 10.19
N ALA A 93 -10.05 5.54 11.28
CA ALA A 93 -11.13 6.34 11.83
C ALA A 93 -11.61 7.42 10.84
N PHE A 94 -10.69 8.06 10.13
CA PHE A 94 -11.02 9.04 9.08
C PHE A 94 -11.80 8.39 7.93
N ILE A 95 -11.37 7.23 7.42
CA ILE A 95 -12.05 6.50 6.35
C ILE A 95 -13.46 6.11 6.78
N SER A 96 -13.62 5.57 7.98
CA SER A 96 -14.92 5.15 8.53
C SER A 96 -15.91 6.31 8.67
N GLY A 97 -15.40 7.52 8.86
CA GLY A 97 -16.20 8.73 8.96
C GLY A 97 -16.38 9.47 7.62
N ARG A 98 -15.51 10.47 7.40
CA ARG A 98 -15.59 11.38 6.24
C ARG A 98 -14.99 10.78 4.97
N GLY A 99 -13.92 10.00 5.10
CA GLY A 99 -13.17 9.46 3.96
C GLY A 99 -14.00 8.53 3.09
N GLY A 100 -14.90 7.73 3.69
CA GLY A 100 -15.78 6.81 2.94
C GLY A 100 -16.73 7.48 1.95
N ARG A 101 -16.91 8.81 2.04
CA ARG A 101 -17.73 9.62 1.14
C ARG A 101 -16.90 10.37 0.08
N MET A 102 -15.59 10.29 0.15
CA MET A 102 -14.70 11.00 -0.78
C MET A 102 -14.42 10.15 -2.02
N PRO A 103 -14.20 10.80 -3.18
CA PRO A 103 -13.75 10.09 -4.37
C PRO A 103 -12.45 9.32 -4.10
N ARG A 104 -12.35 8.09 -4.61
CA ARG A 104 -11.17 7.24 -4.43
C ARG A 104 -9.92 7.85 -5.05
N ALA A 105 -10.07 8.56 -6.17
CA ALA A 105 -9.01 9.33 -6.80
C ALA A 105 -8.38 10.34 -5.84
N VAL A 106 -9.19 11.05 -5.05
CA VAL A 106 -8.73 12.03 -4.08
C VAL A 106 -8.02 11.35 -2.92
N LEU A 107 -8.61 10.27 -2.38
CA LEU A 107 -8.02 9.51 -1.27
C LEU A 107 -6.68 8.91 -1.67
N GLU A 108 -6.60 8.32 -2.85
CA GLU A 108 -5.37 7.70 -3.35
C GLU A 108 -4.26 8.72 -3.57
N ARG A 109 -4.59 9.86 -4.19
CA ARG A 109 -3.64 10.97 -4.34
C ARG A 109 -3.12 11.45 -2.99
N GLN A 110 -4.00 11.64 -2.01
CA GLN A 110 -3.60 12.05 -0.66
C GLN A 110 -2.72 10.99 0.00
N ALA A 111 -3.03 9.71 -0.16
CA ALA A 111 -2.24 8.62 0.37
C ALA A 111 -0.81 8.64 -0.18
N ILE A 112 -0.63 8.74 -1.51
CA ILE A 112 0.70 8.77 -2.14
C ILE A 112 1.49 10.00 -1.68
N LEU A 113 0.86 11.18 -1.64
CA LEU A 113 1.51 12.42 -1.19
C LEU A 113 1.89 12.37 0.29
N LEU A 114 1.01 11.82 1.15
CA LEU A 114 1.31 11.60 2.57
C LEU A 114 2.48 10.63 2.75
N TYR A 115 2.53 9.57 1.94
CA TYR A 115 3.63 8.60 1.98
C TYR A 115 4.96 9.29 1.65
N GLY A 116 5.01 9.98 0.51
CA GLY A 116 6.20 10.71 0.09
C GLY A 116 6.62 11.76 1.11
N THR A 117 5.68 12.58 1.61
CA THR A 117 5.95 13.61 2.64
C THR A 117 6.45 12.99 3.94
N GLY A 118 5.87 11.87 4.38
CA GLY A 118 6.31 11.14 5.56
C GLY A 118 7.77 10.69 5.44
N LEU A 119 8.16 10.10 4.30
CA LEU A 119 9.56 9.71 4.05
C LEU A 119 10.51 10.91 3.96
N LEU A 120 10.07 12.02 3.35
CA LEU A 120 10.88 13.25 3.30
C LEU A 120 11.15 13.80 4.71
N ILE A 121 10.15 13.79 5.59
CA ILE A 121 10.31 14.19 6.99
C ILE A 121 11.29 13.25 7.72
N VAL A 122 11.16 11.93 7.53
CA VAL A 122 12.09 10.93 8.10
C VAL A 122 13.52 11.22 7.67
N ALA A 123 13.75 11.50 6.39
CA ALA A 123 15.08 11.75 5.85
C ALA A 123 15.65 13.12 6.23
N SER A 124 14.82 14.12 6.55
CA SER A 124 15.24 15.51 6.77
C SER A 124 15.95 15.77 8.09
N SER A 125 15.85 14.86 9.07
CA SER A 125 16.35 15.09 10.43
C SER A 125 16.92 13.82 11.07
N SER A 126 17.80 14.02 12.05
CA SER A 126 18.25 12.98 12.98
C SER A 126 17.50 13.02 14.31
N TRP A 127 16.57 13.95 14.49
CA TRP A 127 15.74 14.02 15.68
C TRP A 127 14.58 13.01 15.61
N LEU A 128 14.55 12.07 16.55
CA LEU A 128 13.57 10.98 16.59
C LEU A 128 12.10 11.47 16.57
N GLY A 129 11.82 12.64 17.16
CA GLY A 129 10.47 13.23 17.14
C GLY A 129 9.95 13.52 15.72
N LEU A 130 10.81 14.02 14.81
CA LEU A 130 10.45 14.15 13.39
C LEU A 130 10.35 12.79 12.70
N GLY A 131 11.18 11.83 13.08
CA GLY A 131 11.03 10.43 12.63
C GLY A 131 9.67 9.86 12.99
N MET A 132 9.22 10.07 14.23
CA MET A 132 7.88 9.65 14.70
C MET A 132 6.75 10.30 13.87
N LEU A 133 6.85 11.61 13.61
CA LEU A 133 5.88 12.33 12.77
C LEU A 133 5.86 11.76 11.34
N GLY A 134 7.03 11.54 10.75
CA GLY A 134 7.15 10.92 9.42
C GLY A 134 6.52 9.53 9.37
N TYR A 135 6.80 8.67 10.37
CA TYR A 135 6.20 7.33 10.45
C TYR A 135 4.69 7.35 10.73
N LEU A 136 4.20 8.33 11.48
CA LEU A 136 2.76 8.53 11.67
C LEU A 136 2.07 8.84 10.33
N LEU A 137 2.63 9.77 9.55
CA LEU A 137 2.12 10.09 8.21
C LEU A 137 2.21 8.89 7.26
N THR A 138 3.32 8.16 7.30
CA THR A 138 3.53 6.94 6.51
C THR A 138 2.51 5.86 6.87
N GLY A 139 2.21 5.67 8.15
CA GLY A 139 1.18 4.73 8.61
C GLY A 139 -0.22 5.12 8.17
N ALA A 140 -0.56 6.40 8.27
CA ALA A 140 -1.83 6.92 7.76
C ALA A 140 -1.96 6.71 6.26
N ALA A 141 -0.89 7.03 5.51
CA ALA A 141 -0.81 6.83 4.07
C ALA A 141 -0.98 5.36 3.67
N HIS A 142 -0.31 4.45 4.40
CA HIS A 142 -0.38 3.01 4.15
C HIS A 142 -1.81 2.47 4.29
N MET A 143 -2.52 2.90 5.33
CA MET A 143 -3.91 2.50 5.56
C MET A 143 -4.85 3.07 4.49
N LEU A 144 -4.71 4.36 4.14
CA LEU A 144 -5.49 5.01 3.09
C LEU A 144 -5.28 4.31 1.75
N HIS A 145 -4.03 4.14 1.32
CA HIS A 145 -3.66 3.49 0.07
C HIS A 145 -4.21 2.06 -0.03
N GLY A 146 -3.91 1.22 0.96
CA GLY A 146 -4.33 -0.18 0.97
C GLY A 146 -5.85 -0.34 0.93
N THR A 147 -6.58 0.45 1.72
CA THR A 147 -8.04 0.41 1.75
C THR A 147 -8.64 0.93 0.45
N THR A 148 -8.13 2.05 -0.09
CA THR A 148 -8.66 2.65 -1.32
C THR A 148 -8.48 1.71 -2.52
N LEU A 149 -7.27 1.16 -2.72
CA LEU A 149 -7.04 0.26 -3.86
C LEU A 149 -7.75 -1.08 -3.72
N SER A 150 -7.73 -1.70 -2.54
CA SER A 150 -8.43 -2.98 -2.36
C SER A 150 -9.94 -2.84 -2.55
N THR A 151 -10.54 -1.74 -2.09
CA THR A 151 -11.96 -1.46 -2.31
C THR A 151 -12.23 -1.19 -3.80
N ALA A 152 -11.42 -0.36 -4.45
CA ALA A 152 -11.57 -0.06 -5.88
C ALA A 152 -11.52 -1.33 -6.73
N LEU A 153 -10.57 -2.23 -6.45
CA LEU A 153 -10.43 -3.51 -7.15
C LEU A 153 -11.64 -4.43 -6.90
N GLN A 154 -12.04 -4.60 -5.63
CA GLN A 154 -13.14 -5.52 -5.27
C GLN A 154 -14.48 -5.10 -5.88
N MET A 155 -14.71 -3.81 -6.09
CA MET A 155 -15.95 -3.29 -6.67
C MET A 155 -16.01 -3.41 -8.20
N ARG A 156 -14.87 -3.55 -8.88
CA ARG A 156 -14.75 -3.52 -10.34
C ARG A 156 -14.43 -4.85 -10.98
N VAL A 157 -13.92 -5.77 -10.20
CA VAL A 157 -13.59 -7.09 -10.72
C VAL A 157 -14.84 -7.92 -10.78
N ASP A 158 -15.11 -8.51 -11.95
CA ASP A 158 -16.20 -9.45 -12.14
C ASP A 158 -16.12 -10.56 -11.10
N GLU A 159 -17.27 -11.00 -10.58
CA GLU A 159 -17.33 -11.93 -9.45
C GLU A 159 -16.55 -13.22 -9.72
N GLU A 160 -16.58 -13.71 -10.96
CA GLU A 160 -15.85 -14.89 -11.41
C GLU A 160 -14.33 -14.73 -11.31
N PHE A 161 -13.78 -13.53 -11.57
CA PHE A 161 -12.33 -13.24 -11.57
C PHE A 161 -11.83 -12.67 -10.25
N ARG A 162 -12.71 -12.30 -9.32
CA ARG A 162 -12.35 -11.59 -8.07
C ARG A 162 -11.26 -12.28 -7.28
N GLY A 163 -11.38 -13.58 -7.04
CA GLY A 163 -10.37 -14.36 -6.31
C GLY A 163 -9.01 -14.39 -7.03
N ARG A 164 -9.01 -14.56 -8.35
CA ARG A 164 -7.80 -14.62 -9.19
C ARG A 164 -7.07 -13.28 -9.21
N VAL A 165 -7.81 -12.18 -9.44
CA VAL A 165 -7.25 -10.82 -9.46
C VAL A 165 -6.72 -10.40 -8.10
N MET A 166 -7.46 -10.70 -7.02
CA MET A 166 -7.02 -10.38 -5.65
C MET A 166 -5.78 -11.18 -5.25
N SER A 167 -5.63 -12.42 -5.72
CA SER A 167 -4.40 -13.21 -5.50
C SER A 167 -3.21 -12.58 -6.20
N VAL A 168 -3.36 -12.16 -7.47
CA VAL A 168 -2.29 -11.45 -8.21
C VAL A 168 -1.95 -10.12 -7.54
N PHE A 169 -2.96 -9.39 -7.06
CA PHE A 169 -2.78 -8.13 -6.34
C PHE A 169 -1.96 -8.32 -5.05
N LEU A 170 -2.30 -9.34 -4.27
CA LEU A 170 -1.57 -9.67 -3.04
C LEU A 170 -0.11 -10.02 -3.33
N VAL A 171 0.13 -10.82 -4.37
CA VAL A 171 1.49 -11.16 -4.82
C VAL A 171 2.26 -9.92 -5.24
N ALA A 172 1.64 -8.99 -5.97
CA ALA A 172 2.27 -7.73 -6.38
C ALA A 172 2.71 -6.88 -5.18
N ILE A 173 1.86 -6.74 -4.16
CA ILE A 173 2.20 -6.01 -2.93
C ILE A 173 3.30 -6.75 -2.13
N LEU A 174 3.09 -8.04 -1.86
CA LEU A 174 4.00 -8.82 -1.03
C LEU A 174 5.38 -8.99 -1.68
N SER A 175 5.49 -9.00 -3.00
CA SER A 175 6.78 -9.06 -3.71
C SER A 175 7.49 -7.71 -3.78
N GLY A 176 6.75 -6.60 -3.81
CA GLY A 176 7.31 -5.25 -3.86
C GLY A 176 8.20 -4.92 -2.65
N ILE A 177 7.78 -5.32 -1.45
CA ILE A 177 8.51 -5.04 -0.21
C ILE A 177 9.90 -5.73 -0.16
N PRO A 178 10.05 -7.05 -0.37
CA PRO A 178 11.37 -7.68 -0.33
C PRO A 178 12.25 -7.31 -1.52
N ILE A 179 11.68 -7.11 -2.72
CA ILE A 179 12.44 -6.63 -3.88
C ILE A 179 12.98 -5.22 -3.60
N GLY A 180 12.14 -4.32 -3.12
CA GLY A 180 12.57 -2.99 -2.70
C GLY A 180 13.56 -3.04 -1.55
N GLY A 181 13.36 -3.93 -0.56
CA GLY A 181 14.25 -4.13 0.57
C GLY A 181 15.67 -4.52 0.14
N LEU A 182 15.78 -5.45 -0.80
CA LEU A 182 17.08 -5.85 -1.35
C LEU A 182 17.73 -4.70 -2.14
N ALA A 183 16.98 -4.09 -3.06
CA ALA A 183 17.51 -3.01 -3.90
C ALA A 183 17.94 -1.78 -3.07
N PHE A 184 17.08 -1.32 -2.17
CA PHE A 184 17.35 -0.13 -1.36
C PHE A 184 18.25 -0.41 -0.16
N GLY A 185 18.35 -1.66 0.32
CA GLY A 185 19.38 -2.06 1.26
C GLY A 185 20.77 -1.91 0.64
N ILE A 186 21.01 -2.51 -0.53
CA ILE A 186 22.29 -2.38 -1.25
C ILE A 186 22.60 -0.91 -1.58
N LEU A 187 21.62 -0.14 -2.06
CA LEU A 187 21.82 1.29 -2.32
C LEU A 187 22.12 2.07 -1.03
N GLY A 188 21.47 1.71 0.08
CA GLY A 188 21.71 2.31 1.38
C GLY A 188 23.13 2.10 1.87
N ASP A 189 23.69 0.91 1.64
CA ASP A 189 25.09 0.60 1.98
C ASP A 189 26.09 1.40 1.11
N LEU A 190 25.74 1.71 -0.15
CA LEU A 190 26.60 2.40 -1.09
C LEU A 190 26.58 3.92 -0.95
N VAL A 191 25.40 4.52 -0.79
CA VAL A 191 25.23 5.99 -0.82
C VAL A 191 24.70 6.57 0.50
N GLY A 192 24.38 5.72 1.47
CA GLY A 192 23.76 6.07 2.74
C GLY A 192 22.23 6.00 2.69
N LEU A 193 21.64 5.30 3.66
CA LEU A 193 20.20 5.02 3.72
C LEU A 193 19.34 6.30 3.72
N ARG A 194 19.84 7.39 4.31
CA ARG A 194 19.17 8.70 4.33
C ARG A 194 18.86 9.22 2.93
N TRP A 195 19.80 9.15 2.01
CA TRP A 195 19.63 9.62 0.64
C TRP A 195 18.67 8.74 -0.15
N VAL A 196 18.67 7.44 0.15
CA VAL A 196 17.74 6.48 -0.45
C VAL A 196 16.31 6.76 0.01
N VAL A 197 16.07 6.98 1.32
CA VAL A 197 14.75 7.36 1.85
C VAL A 197 14.28 8.69 1.26
N LEU A 198 15.17 9.67 1.14
CA LEU A 198 14.85 10.98 0.57
C LEU A 198 14.44 10.87 -0.89
N SER A 199 15.23 10.13 -1.70
CA SER A 199 14.91 9.92 -3.12
C SER A 199 13.57 9.19 -3.32
N ALA A 200 13.28 8.16 -2.53
CA ALA A 200 12.02 7.45 -2.56
C ALA A 200 10.83 8.37 -2.20
N GLY A 201 10.99 9.21 -1.18
CA GLY A 201 10.00 10.21 -0.79
C GLY A 201 9.71 11.22 -1.91
N LEU A 202 10.77 11.72 -2.59
CA LEU A 202 10.63 12.62 -3.74
C LEU A 202 9.91 11.95 -4.91
N VAL A 203 10.28 10.72 -5.25
CA VAL A 203 9.63 9.97 -6.34
C VAL A 203 8.14 9.75 -6.06
N LEU A 204 7.77 9.38 -4.83
CA LEU A 204 6.36 9.22 -4.45
C LEU A 204 5.60 10.55 -4.51
N CYS A 205 6.17 11.65 -4.03
CA CYS A 205 5.54 12.97 -4.15
C CYS A 205 5.34 13.35 -5.62
N LEU A 206 6.33 13.14 -6.47
CA LEU A 206 6.23 13.39 -7.91
C LEU A 206 5.17 12.51 -8.56
N ASP A 207 5.13 11.21 -8.24
CA ASP A 207 4.10 10.30 -8.78
C ASP A 207 2.70 10.75 -8.37
N GLY A 208 2.47 11.12 -7.11
CA GLY A 208 1.19 11.63 -6.63
C GLY A 208 0.77 12.93 -7.30
N LEU A 209 1.71 13.85 -7.57
CA LEU A 209 1.44 15.10 -8.28
C LEU A 209 1.14 14.86 -9.77
N VAL A 210 1.94 14.06 -10.44
CA VAL A 210 1.79 13.77 -11.88
C VAL A 210 0.50 12.99 -12.15
N THR A 211 0.26 11.93 -11.38
CA THR A 211 -0.91 11.07 -11.52
C THR A 211 -2.20 11.85 -11.21
N GLY A 212 -2.15 12.72 -10.18
CA GLY A 212 -3.28 13.61 -9.85
C GLY A 212 -3.57 14.66 -10.90
N ARG A 213 -2.54 15.26 -11.53
CA ARG A 213 -2.71 16.28 -12.59
C ARG A 213 -3.23 15.70 -13.90
N ARG A 214 -2.84 14.47 -14.23
CA ARG A 214 -3.29 13.82 -15.47
C ARG A 214 -4.71 13.27 -15.41
N GLY A 215 -5.39 13.38 -14.29
CA GLY A 215 -6.73 12.84 -14.10
C GLY A 215 -6.81 11.30 -14.17
N VAL A 216 -5.68 10.60 -14.26
CA VAL A 216 -5.66 9.14 -14.41
C VAL A 216 -6.28 8.43 -13.21
N LEU A 217 -6.26 9.07 -12.04
CA LEU A 217 -6.87 8.53 -10.83
C LEU A 217 -8.40 8.49 -10.91
N THR A 218 -9.05 9.28 -11.78
CA THR A 218 -10.51 9.21 -11.97
C THR A 218 -10.97 7.84 -12.47
N LEU A 219 -10.07 7.11 -13.14
CA LEU A 219 -10.32 5.70 -13.47
C LEU A 219 -10.64 4.84 -12.23
N LEU A 220 -10.29 5.29 -11.03
CA LEU A 220 -10.65 4.62 -9.78
C LEU A 220 -12.08 4.96 -9.31
N ASP A 221 -12.71 5.99 -9.86
CA ASP A 221 -14.06 6.46 -9.49
C ASP A 221 -15.13 6.07 -10.55
N GLU A 222 -14.72 5.84 -11.81
CA GLU A 222 -15.64 5.43 -12.86
C GLU A 222 -16.29 4.08 -12.51
N GLU A 223 -17.61 4.05 -12.39
CA GLU A 223 -18.36 2.81 -12.25
C GLU A 223 -18.18 2.02 -13.56
N GLY A 224 -17.78 0.74 -13.45
CA GLY A 224 -17.64 -0.11 -14.63
C GLY A 224 -18.95 -0.08 -15.40
N GLU A 225 -18.91 0.45 -16.62
CA GLU A 225 -20.02 0.40 -17.56
C GLU A 225 -20.30 -1.08 -17.78
N THR A 226 -21.37 -1.56 -17.16
CA THR A 226 -21.92 -2.89 -17.45
C THR A 226 -22.53 -2.77 -18.84
N ASP A 227 -21.75 -3.12 -19.86
CA ASP A 227 -22.30 -3.40 -21.19
C ASP A 227 -23.40 -4.46 -21.02
N GLY A 228 -24.66 -4.01 -21.21
CA GLY A 228 -25.86 -4.82 -21.15
C GLY A 228 -26.01 -5.76 -22.35
#